data_a0236168c1dad54ae69582495d8992fd
#
_entry.id   a0236168c1dad54ae69582495d8992fd
#
_cell.length_a   1.000
_cell.length_b   1.000
_cell.length_c   1.000
_cell.angle_alpha   90.00
_cell.angle_beta   90.00
_cell.angle_gamma   90.00
#
_symmetry.space_group_name_H-M   'P 1'
#
loop_
_entity.id
_entity.type
_entity.pdbx_description
1 polymer ?
#
loop_
_entity_poly.entity_id
_entity_poly.type
_entity_poly.pdbx_seq_one_letter_code
_entity_poly.pdbx_strand_id
1 'polypeptide(L)'
;MEPEDITPLPINGELDLHTFRPNKIKTLIPDYLDACMEAGIEEVRIIHGKGTGQLKEGVHRLLERLPEVASFQLAPEWHGGWGATIVHLRQDASESSAD
;
A
#
# COMPACT_ATOMS: atom_id res chain seq x y z
N MET A 1 -19.17 -2.93 -20.39
CA MET A 1 -18.76 -3.06 -19.98
C MET A 1 -17.82 -3.24 -19.99
N GLU A 2 -17.39 -2.94 -19.98
CA GLU A 2 -16.51 -3.14 -20.01
C GLU A 2 -15.85 -3.78 -19.20
N PRO A 3 -15.84 -4.57 -19.19
CA PRO A 3 -15.31 -5.54 -18.36
C PRO A 3 -13.90 -5.38 -18.05
N GLU A 4 -13.24 -4.78 -18.88
CA GLU A 4 -11.85 -4.58 -18.60
C GLU A 4 -11.67 -3.82 -17.37
N ASP A 5 -12.64 -3.04 -17.01
CA ASP A 5 -12.45 -2.29 -15.83
C ASP A 5 -12.56 -3.12 -14.63
N ILE A 6 -12.89 -4.34 -14.72
CA ILE A 6 -12.99 -5.11 -13.53
C ILE A 6 -11.93 -6.15 -13.41
N THR A 7 -10.83 -5.96 -14.05
CA THR A 7 -9.70 -6.83 -13.77
C THR A 7 -9.23 -6.53 -12.37
N PRO A 8 -9.38 -7.43 -11.44
CA PRO A 8 -9.01 -7.12 -10.06
C PRO A 8 -7.51 -7.10 -9.90
N LEU A 9 -7.05 -6.28 -8.98
CA LEU A 9 -5.66 -6.30 -8.61
C LEU A 9 -5.39 -7.56 -7.81
N PRO A 10 -4.27 -8.21 -8.08
CA PRO A 10 -3.91 -9.33 -7.21
C PRO A 10 -3.58 -8.80 -5.83
N ILE A 11 -4.14 -9.44 -4.81
CA ILE A 11 -3.90 -9.03 -3.44
C ILE A 11 -2.82 -9.94 -2.88
N ASN A 12 -1.59 -9.55 -3.15
CA ASN A 12 -0.44 -10.38 -2.76
C ASN A 12 0.58 -9.62 -1.93
N GLY A 13 0.23 -8.42 -1.47
CA GLY A 13 1.15 -7.66 -0.64
C GLY A 13 2.11 -6.79 -1.43
N GLU A 14 1.89 -6.63 -2.72
CA GLU A 14 2.76 -5.80 -3.53
C GLU A 14 1.90 -4.94 -4.44
N LEU A 15 2.06 -3.62 -4.34
CA LEU A 15 1.26 -2.67 -5.10
C LEU A 15 2.19 -1.77 -5.89
N ASP A 16 2.15 -1.88 -7.22
CA ASP A 16 2.99 -1.08 -8.08
C ASP A 16 2.18 0.10 -8.60
N LEU A 17 2.59 1.29 -8.21
CA LEU A 17 1.81 2.49 -8.50
C LEU A 17 2.08 3.09 -9.86
N HIS A 18 3.13 2.66 -10.55
CA HIS A 18 3.50 3.37 -11.76
C HIS A 18 2.50 3.18 -12.88
N THR A 19 1.62 2.20 -12.79
CA THR A 19 0.59 2.00 -13.79
C THR A 19 -0.70 2.76 -13.49
N PHE A 20 -0.72 3.51 -12.40
CA PHE A 20 -1.93 4.23 -12.00
C PHE A 20 -1.71 5.72 -12.10
N ARG A 21 -2.80 6.44 -12.37
CA ARG A 21 -2.73 7.89 -12.40
C ARG A 21 -2.58 8.44 -11.00
N PRO A 22 -1.85 9.54 -10.84
CA PRO A 22 -1.66 10.09 -9.49
C PRO A 22 -2.95 10.40 -8.76
N ASN A 23 -3.99 10.82 -9.46
CA ASN A 23 -5.23 11.18 -8.78
C ASN A 23 -6.02 9.97 -8.33
N LYS A 24 -5.59 8.76 -8.71
CA LYS A 24 -6.25 7.55 -8.25
C LYS A 24 -5.61 6.98 -6.99
N ILE A 25 -4.40 7.39 -6.70
CA ILE A 25 -3.61 6.74 -5.67
C ILE A 25 -4.21 6.98 -4.29
N LYS A 26 -4.83 8.13 -4.08
CA LYS A 26 -5.40 8.44 -2.78
C LYS A 26 -6.49 7.46 -2.36
N THR A 27 -7.25 6.96 -3.32
CA THR A 27 -8.28 5.99 -3.00
C THR A 27 -7.78 4.56 -3.18
N LEU A 28 -6.83 4.38 -4.09
CA LEU A 28 -6.32 3.04 -4.36
C LEU A 28 -5.60 2.45 -3.15
N ILE A 29 -4.76 3.24 -2.51
CA ILE A 29 -3.94 2.72 -1.42
C ILE A 29 -4.80 2.27 -0.25
N PRO A 30 -5.74 3.08 0.27
CA PRO A 30 -6.56 2.58 1.38
C PRO A 30 -7.36 1.35 1.00
N ASP A 31 -7.90 1.32 -0.22
CA ASP A 31 -8.68 0.17 -0.65
C ASP A 31 -7.81 -1.09 -0.71
N TYR A 32 -6.61 -0.94 -1.25
CA TYR A 32 -5.72 -2.07 -1.36
C TYR A 32 -5.29 -2.58 0.03
N LEU A 33 -4.98 -1.66 0.94
CA LEU A 33 -4.57 -2.06 2.27
C LEU A 33 -5.70 -2.76 3.02
N ASP A 34 -6.93 -2.28 2.86
CA ASP A 34 -8.07 -2.96 3.46
C ASP A 34 -8.20 -4.38 2.93
N ALA A 35 -8.05 -4.56 1.63
CA ALA A 35 -8.13 -5.88 1.05
C ALA A 35 -7.02 -6.79 1.57
N CYS A 36 -5.83 -6.23 1.76
CA CYS A 36 -4.73 -7.00 2.31
C CYS A 36 -5.03 -7.44 3.73
N MET A 37 -5.59 -6.56 4.53
CA MET A 37 -5.93 -6.92 5.89
C MET A 37 -6.96 -8.03 5.93
N GLU A 38 -7.95 -7.97 5.04
CA GLU A 38 -8.94 -9.02 4.98
C GLU A 38 -8.35 -10.34 4.54
N ALA A 39 -7.28 -10.29 3.75
CA ALA A 39 -6.61 -11.50 3.30
C ALA A 39 -5.58 -12.01 4.29
N GLY A 40 -5.39 -11.32 5.41
CA GLY A 40 -4.41 -11.73 6.40
C GLY A 40 -2.99 -11.31 6.08
N ILE A 41 -2.81 -10.39 5.17
CA ILE A 41 -1.49 -9.91 4.80
C ILE A 41 -1.11 -8.78 5.74
N GLU A 42 0.06 -8.89 6.34
CA GLU A 42 0.50 -7.92 7.35
C GLU A 42 1.53 -6.95 6.83
N GLU A 43 2.21 -7.28 5.75
CA GLU A 43 3.25 -6.44 5.22
C GLU A 43 3.00 -6.22 3.74
N VAL A 44 3.03 -4.96 3.32
CA VAL A 44 2.74 -4.59 1.95
C VAL A 44 3.91 -3.78 1.41
N ARG A 45 4.30 -4.07 0.18
CA ARG A 45 5.34 -3.30 -0.49
C ARG A 45 4.69 -2.43 -1.55
N ILE A 46 4.82 -1.12 -1.40
CA ILE A 46 4.26 -0.16 -2.35
C ILE A 46 5.40 0.39 -3.19
N ILE A 47 5.34 0.14 -4.47
CA ILE A 47 6.38 0.57 -5.39
C ILE A 47 5.97 1.90 -6.00
N HIS A 48 6.65 2.97 -5.60
CA HIS A 48 6.35 4.31 -6.11
C HIS A 48 7.43 4.80 -7.06
N GLY A 49 8.52 4.08 -7.18
CA GLY A 49 9.60 4.48 -8.07
C GLY A 49 10.49 5.50 -7.42
N LYS A 50 11.63 5.74 -8.04
CA LYS A 50 12.59 6.68 -7.48
C LYS A 50 12.40 8.10 -7.97
N GLY A 51 12.07 8.29 -9.20
CA GLY A 51 11.71 9.56 -9.80
C GLY A 51 12.16 10.78 -9.03
N THR A 52 11.29 11.78 -8.93
CA THR A 52 11.59 13.02 -8.22
C THR A 52 11.33 12.92 -6.73
N GLY A 53 10.74 11.86 -6.29
CA GLY A 53 10.37 11.73 -4.89
C GLY A 53 8.99 12.26 -4.55
N GLN A 54 8.33 12.90 -5.51
CA GLN A 54 7.02 13.47 -5.23
C GLN A 54 5.99 12.40 -4.92
N LEU A 55 6.01 11.32 -5.68
CA LEU A 55 5.07 10.25 -5.44
C LEU A 55 5.35 9.58 -4.10
N LYS A 56 6.62 9.38 -3.80
CA LYS A 56 7.01 8.81 -2.52
C LYS A 56 6.49 9.65 -1.36
N GLU A 57 6.67 10.96 -1.45
CA GLU A 57 6.22 11.85 -0.39
C GLU A 57 4.71 11.82 -0.23
N GLY A 58 4.00 11.80 -1.36
CA GLY A 58 2.54 11.73 -1.30
C GLY A 58 2.07 10.44 -0.66
N VAL A 59 2.73 9.34 -1.00
CA VAL A 59 2.39 8.05 -0.41
C VAL A 59 2.64 8.08 1.10
N HIS A 60 3.79 8.61 1.52
CA HIS A 60 4.13 8.64 2.93
C HIS A 60 3.16 9.50 3.73
N ARG A 61 2.75 10.65 3.18
CA ARG A 61 1.78 11.48 3.86
C ARG A 61 0.45 10.76 4.02
N LEU A 62 0.04 10.05 2.98
CA LEU A 62 -1.20 9.32 3.05
C LEU A 62 -1.11 8.22 4.09
N LEU A 63 0.00 7.48 4.11
CA LEU A 63 0.16 6.38 5.06
C LEU A 63 0.12 6.89 6.50
N GLU A 64 0.63 8.09 6.74
CA GLU A 64 0.60 8.65 8.09
C GLU A 64 -0.81 8.89 8.60
N ARG A 65 -1.75 9.04 7.68
CA ARG A 65 -3.14 9.31 8.06
C ARG A 65 -3.98 8.08 8.21
N LEU A 66 -3.52 6.94 7.68
CA LEU A 66 -4.36 5.75 7.65
C LEU A 66 -4.24 4.98 8.96
N PRO A 67 -5.35 4.79 9.66
CA PRO A 67 -5.29 4.09 10.95
C PRO A 67 -4.89 2.64 10.85
N GLU A 68 -5.09 2.03 9.67
CA GLU A 68 -4.72 0.63 9.51
C GLU A 68 -3.21 0.44 9.35
N VAL A 69 -2.46 1.52 9.19
CA VAL A 69 -1.01 1.44 9.03
C VAL A 69 -0.35 1.56 10.40
N ALA A 70 0.36 0.52 10.80
CA ALA A 70 1.09 0.56 12.06
C ALA A 70 2.40 1.32 11.90
N SER A 71 3.11 1.08 10.80
CA SER A 71 4.35 1.78 10.53
C SER A 71 4.70 1.58 9.06
N PHE A 72 5.65 2.37 8.58
CA PHE A 72 6.15 2.19 7.23
C PHE A 72 7.57 2.72 7.15
N GLN A 73 8.30 2.25 6.16
CA GLN A 73 9.68 2.65 5.98
C GLN A 73 10.11 2.34 4.56
N LEU A 74 11.16 2.97 4.09
CA LEU A 74 11.69 2.66 2.78
C LEU A 74 12.21 1.24 2.76
N ALA A 75 12.09 0.58 1.63
CA ALA A 75 12.56 -0.79 1.48
C ALA A 75 14.09 -0.81 1.49
N PRO A 76 14.68 -1.92 1.92
CA PRO A 76 16.13 -2.06 1.80
C PRO A 76 16.53 -2.17 0.34
N GLU A 77 17.79 -1.93 0.06
CA GLU A 77 18.25 -1.89 -1.32
C GLU A 77 17.95 -3.18 -2.07
N TRP A 78 18.08 -4.30 -1.40
CA TRP A 78 17.84 -5.57 -2.06
C TRP A 78 16.36 -5.83 -2.31
N HIS A 79 15.49 -4.97 -1.80
CA HIS A 79 14.04 -5.16 -1.92
C HIS A 79 13.35 -3.93 -2.49
N GLY A 80 14.02 -3.20 -3.35
CA GLY A 80 13.43 -2.05 -4.01
C GLY A 80 14.05 -0.72 -3.63
N GLY A 81 14.80 -0.68 -2.56
CA GLY A 81 15.44 0.55 -2.14
C GLY A 81 14.44 1.66 -1.92
N TRP A 82 14.85 2.89 -2.14
CA TRP A 82 13.96 4.01 -1.88
C TRP A 82 12.95 4.23 -3.02
N GLY A 83 12.89 3.29 -3.94
CA GLY A 83 11.81 3.27 -4.92
C GLY A 83 10.58 2.54 -4.43
N ALA A 84 10.61 1.99 -3.22
CA ALA A 84 9.49 1.28 -2.64
C ALA A 84 9.42 1.55 -1.15
N THR A 85 8.23 1.38 -0.58
CA THR A 85 8.01 1.55 0.84
C THR A 85 7.38 0.28 1.39
N ILE A 86 7.90 -0.19 2.50
CA ILE A 86 7.34 -1.34 3.20
C ILE A 86 6.37 -0.83 4.24
N VAL A 87 5.14 -1.30 4.17
CA VAL A 87 4.07 -0.89 5.08
C VAL A 87 3.72 -2.07 5.98
N HIS A 88 3.67 -1.81 7.27
CA HIS A 88 3.24 -2.82 8.23
C HIS A 88 1.85 -2.46 8.70
N LEU A 89 0.92 -3.38 8.48
CA LEU A 89 -0.48 -3.17 8.81
C LEU A 89 -0.74 -3.59 10.24
N ARG A 90 -1.72 -2.93 10.88
CA ARG A 90 -2.12 -3.32 12.22
C ARG A 90 -2.77 -4.67 12.15
N GLN A 91 -2.50 -5.41 13.14
CA GLN A 91 -3.11 -6.65 13.16
C GLN A 91 -4.40 -6.56 13.86
N ASP A 92 -4.95 -6.12 14.03
CA ASP A 92 -6.00 -5.91 14.66
C ASP A 92 -6.43 -6.10 15.41
N ALA A 93 -6.37 -5.74 15.15
CA ALA A 93 -6.72 -5.54 15.88
C ALA A 93 -7.67 -6.09 16.34
N SER A 94 -7.82 -6.48 16.01
CA SER A 94 -8.64 -6.95 16.37
C SER A 94 -8.62 -7.75 17.22
N GLU A 95 -8.27 -8.08 17.08
CA GLU A 95 -8.41 -8.59 17.75
C GLU A 95 -8.50 -8.43 18.76
N SER A 96 -8.31 -8.14 18.84
CA SER A 96 -8.43 -7.94 19.73
C SER A 96 -9.17 -7.97 20.31
N SER A 97 -9.37 -7.92 20.16
CA SER A 97 -10.11 -7.92 20.74
C SER A 97 -10.36 -8.63 21.31
N ALA A 98 -10.13 -8.94 21.20
CA ALA A 98 -10.40 -9.59 21.76
C ALA A 98 -10.36 -9.64 22.78
N ASP A 99 -10.27 -9.54 22.87
CA ASP A 99 -10.42 -9.68 23.84
C ASP A 99 -10.83 -9.76 24.43
#